data_05ce36d10e13e516c2c261c97838b617
#
_entry.id   05ce36d10e13e516c2c261c97838b617
#
_cell.length_a   1.000
_cell.length_b   1.000
_cell.length_c   1.000
_cell.angle_alpha   90.00
_cell.angle_beta   90.00
_cell.angle_gamma   90.00
#
_symmetry.space_group_name_H-M   'P 1'
#
loop_
_entity.id
_entity.type
_entity.pdbx_description
1 polymer ?
#
loop_
_entity_poly.entity_id
_entity_poly.type
_entity_poly.pdbx_seq_one_letter_code
_entity_poly.pdbx_strand_id
1 'polypeptide(L)'
;VERLIRVYRLCLPGEEGSQGWALGGVVASVEQPRLSILALPFRTLGGTPEDEYFAEGLTEDVITDLSRIPGSFVIARNTAFAYKDKPIDVLAVGRELNVRYVLEGSVRRASRKVRVNAKLIDAMTEANVWAGRFDSDERDLLDLQDELTGQIAASLDYQLTDAEARRTLPERPDNLNAVDLTTRGWSIVNKPTTHENLVEARRFFEAALNLEPDYAHALVGLAETHVYDVGHDHSTEPRAQLRQAEQAISRALALDPRHARGHNVLGIQRRLTRLFNQALAAFERALELNRNLASAHAQIGFVKLLTGRPEETPAYIEKAIRLSPRDFNLGVWLAMLGSAHMCRGHDEKAIELFRRATVENPALAVGFGLLASAYALTGQLEQAKAALADFARLRPQVETAKRAMRAWSDDPLYIQHLERIRRGLVLAGLPAA
;
A
#
# COMPACT_ATOMS: atom_id res chain seq x y z
N VAL A 1 11.29 1.59 34.61
CA VAL A 1 12.75 1.55 34.78
C VAL A 1 13.31 2.83 34.20
N GLU A 2 13.66 3.76 35.09
CA GLU A 2 14.28 5.04 34.69
C GLU A 2 15.64 4.78 34.04
N ARG A 3 15.82 5.25 32.82
CA ARG A 3 17.15 5.25 32.16
C ARG A 3 17.83 6.57 32.41
N LEU A 4 18.99 6.51 33.04
CA LEU A 4 19.93 7.63 33.17
C LEU A 4 20.55 7.96 31.80
N ILE A 5 20.21 9.12 31.24
CA ILE A 5 20.94 9.68 30.10
C ILE A 5 22.20 10.35 30.65
N ARG A 6 23.39 9.85 30.28
CA ARG A 6 24.64 10.53 30.55
C ARG A 6 24.84 11.67 29.56
N VAL A 7 24.70 12.90 30.05
CA VAL A 7 25.05 14.09 29.27
C VAL A 7 26.51 14.43 29.58
N TYR A 8 27.33 14.47 28.53
CA TYR A 8 28.73 14.91 28.65
C TYR A 8 28.83 16.37 28.28
N ARG A 9 29.41 17.18 29.18
CA ARG A 9 29.81 18.56 28.87
C ARG A 9 31.22 18.54 28.31
N LEU A 10 31.42 19.10 27.13
CA LEU A 10 32.76 19.45 26.62
C LEU A 10 33.24 20.67 27.39
N CYS A 11 34.21 20.48 28.29
CA CYS A 11 34.91 21.58 28.92
C CYS A 11 36.14 21.98 28.07
N LEU A 12 36.24 23.24 27.74
CA LEU A 12 37.47 23.80 27.14
C LEU A 12 38.58 23.86 28.21
N PRO A 13 39.85 23.70 27.85
CA PRO A 13 40.94 23.75 28.82
C PRO A 13 41.02 25.19 29.47
N GLY A 14 40.83 25.27 30.80
CA GLY A 14 40.94 26.50 31.55
C GLY A 14 39.76 26.85 32.46
N GLU A 15 38.68 26.10 32.50
CA GLU A 15 37.55 26.30 33.45
C GLU A 15 37.60 25.31 34.64
N GLU A 16 38.28 25.68 35.73
CA GLU A 16 38.08 25.09 37.05
C GLU A 16 36.94 25.82 37.74
N GLY A 17 35.82 25.13 37.94
CA GLY A 17 34.64 25.65 38.64
C GLY A 17 33.78 24.55 39.23
N SER A 18 34.10 24.21 40.48
CA SER A 18 33.26 23.34 41.33
C SER A 18 32.02 24.10 41.78
N GLN A 19 30.87 23.81 41.19
CA GLN A 19 29.57 23.93 41.84
C GLN A 19 28.65 22.82 41.33
N GLY A 20 28.29 21.90 42.24
CA GLY A 20 27.34 20.83 41.96
C GLY A 20 25.95 21.40 41.69
N TRP A 21 25.48 21.23 40.46
CA TRP A 21 24.10 21.48 40.12
C TRP A 21 23.30 20.21 40.43
N ALA A 22 22.44 20.30 41.44
CA ALA A 22 21.39 19.30 41.65
C ALA A 22 20.37 19.47 40.49
N LEU A 23 20.45 18.63 39.44
CA LEU A 23 19.44 18.54 38.42
C LEU A 23 18.21 17.83 38.98
N GLY A 24 17.35 18.61 39.66
CA GLY A 24 15.93 18.30 39.79
C GLY A 24 15.24 18.52 38.43
N GLY A 25 15.62 17.79 37.44
CA GLY A 25 15.00 17.83 36.09
C GLY A 25 14.17 16.59 35.91
N VAL A 26 12.89 16.79 35.65
CA VAL A 26 12.00 15.78 35.08
C VAL A 26 12.73 15.18 33.87
N VAL A 27 13.20 13.93 34.02
CA VAL A 27 13.67 13.16 32.88
C VAL A 27 12.42 12.94 32.03
N ALA A 28 12.25 13.76 30.99
CA ALA A 28 11.26 13.47 29.97
C ALA A 28 11.60 12.09 29.44
N SER A 29 10.73 11.11 29.68
CA SER A 29 10.81 9.82 29.04
C SER A 29 10.78 10.10 27.55
N VAL A 30 11.89 9.85 26.85
CA VAL A 30 11.91 9.90 25.39
C VAL A 30 10.92 8.83 24.95
N GLU A 31 9.72 9.26 24.57
CA GLU A 31 8.71 8.33 24.04
C GLU A 31 9.36 7.56 22.88
N GLN A 32 9.26 6.24 22.96
CA GLN A 32 9.74 5.36 21.91
C GLN A 32 9.02 5.72 20.62
N PRO A 33 9.75 6.03 19.50
CA PRO A 33 9.09 6.28 18.23
C PRO A 33 8.23 5.06 17.86
N ARG A 34 6.98 5.28 17.50
CA ARG A 34 5.97 4.20 17.36
C ARG A 34 6.33 3.19 16.30
N LEU A 35 6.69 3.65 15.11
CA LEU A 35 7.19 2.83 14.00
C LEU A 35 8.72 2.79 14.01
N SER A 36 9.31 2.41 15.14
CA SER A 36 10.76 2.29 15.26
C SER A 36 11.22 0.89 14.88
N ILE A 37 12.14 0.81 13.91
CA ILE A 37 12.53 -0.43 13.24
C ILE A 37 14.05 -0.57 13.23
N LEU A 38 14.53 -1.75 13.59
CA LEU A 38 15.88 -2.22 13.29
C LEU A 38 15.77 -3.31 12.21
N ALA A 39 16.33 -3.10 11.04
CA ALA A 39 16.52 -4.17 10.08
C ALA A 39 17.93 -4.75 10.27
N LEU A 40 18.00 -5.99 10.73
CA LEU A 40 19.25 -6.72 10.90
C LEU A 40 19.80 -7.16 9.54
N PRO A 41 21.14 -7.27 9.39
CA PRO A 41 21.72 -7.81 8.18
C PRO A 41 21.15 -9.20 7.85
N PHE A 42 20.69 -9.37 6.62
CA PHE A 42 20.14 -10.66 6.17
C PHE A 42 21.24 -11.70 6.12
N ARG A 43 20.97 -12.87 6.69
CA ARG A 43 21.95 -13.96 6.77
C ARG A 43 21.93 -14.78 5.50
N THR A 44 23.11 -15.15 4.98
CA THR A 44 23.21 -16.13 3.91
C THR A 44 23.12 -17.55 4.48
N LEU A 45 22.33 -18.41 3.85
CA LEU A 45 22.21 -19.82 4.22
C LEU A 45 23.04 -20.68 3.27
N GLY A 46 24.36 -20.74 3.52
CA GLY A 46 25.36 -21.38 2.66
C GLY A 46 25.61 -20.48 1.45
N GLY A 47 26.83 -20.11 1.15
CA GLY A 47 26.99 -19.20 0.04
C GLY A 47 28.43 -18.83 -0.27
N THR A 48 28.56 -18.21 -1.40
CA THR A 48 29.76 -17.59 -1.91
C THR A 48 29.86 -16.15 -1.37
N PRO A 49 31.01 -15.50 -1.48
CA PRO A 49 31.15 -14.07 -1.18
C PRO A 49 30.16 -13.20 -1.94
N GLU A 50 29.77 -13.58 -3.17
CA GLU A 50 28.74 -12.86 -3.97
C GLU A 50 27.36 -12.94 -3.32
N ASP A 51 27.02 -14.05 -2.66
CA ASP A 51 25.76 -14.18 -1.94
C ASP A 51 25.72 -13.28 -0.68
N GLU A 52 26.87 -13.08 -0.02
CA GLU A 52 27.00 -12.13 1.09
C GLU A 52 26.80 -10.69 0.61
N TYR A 53 27.44 -10.29 -0.50
CA TYR A 53 27.23 -8.96 -1.08
C TYR A 53 25.77 -8.72 -1.46
N PHE A 54 25.10 -9.72 -2.04
CA PHE A 54 23.68 -9.62 -2.35
C PHE A 54 22.83 -9.44 -1.10
N ALA A 55 23.06 -10.21 -0.04
CA ALA A 55 22.32 -10.11 1.21
C ALA A 55 22.55 -8.76 1.92
N GLU A 56 23.78 -8.24 1.89
CA GLU A 56 24.11 -6.92 2.42
C GLU A 56 23.43 -5.80 1.64
N GLY A 57 23.50 -5.83 0.30
CA GLY A 57 22.84 -4.87 -0.57
C GLY A 57 21.32 -4.89 -0.39
N LEU A 58 20.71 -6.07 -0.34
CA LEU A 58 19.28 -6.22 -0.05
C LEU A 58 18.91 -5.59 1.31
N THR A 59 19.75 -5.79 2.34
CA THR A 59 19.52 -5.19 3.66
C THR A 59 19.56 -3.67 3.60
N GLU A 60 20.54 -3.10 2.91
CA GLU A 60 20.71 -1.66 2.75
C GLU A 60 19.52 -1.01 2.02
N ASP A 61 19.07 -1.66 0.95
CA ASP A 61 17.90 -1.19 0.19
C ASP A 61 16.62 -1.29 1.02
N VAL A 62 16.43 -2.36 1.78
CA VAL A 62 15.29 -2.50 2.70
C VAL A 62 15.32 -1.40 3.76
N ILE A 63 16.47 -1.10 4.39
CA ILE A 63 16.62 0.01 5.34
C ILE A 63 16.23 1.34 4.68
N THR A 64 16.68 1.56 3.45
CA THR A 64 16.40 2.78 2.69
C THR A 64 14.90 2.91 2.39
N ASP A 65 14.25 1.85 1.93
CA ASP A 65 12.84 1.87 1.57
C ASP A 65 11.92 1.94 2.81
N LEU A 66 12.28 1.27 3.91
CA LEU A 66 11.58 1.40 5.19
C LEU A 66 11.64 2.84 5.74
N SER A 67 12.75 3.54 5.51
CA SER A 67 12.91 4.96 5.92
C SER A 67 11.99 5.92 5.16
N ARG A 68 11.36 5.48 4.06
CA ARG A 68 10.38 6.25 3.28
C ARG A 68 8.95 6.06 3.77
N ILE A 69 8.70 5.11 4.69
CA ILE A 69 7.38 4.93 5.30
C ILE A 69 7.09 6.12 6.20
N PRO A 70 5.97 6.84 6.01
CA PRO A 70 5.65 8.01 6.83
C PRO A 70 5.56 7.65 8.33
N GLY A 71 6.26 8.41 9.15
CA GLY A 71 6.29 8.20 10.61
C GLY A 71 7.20 7.06 11.07
N SER A 72 7.93 6.39 10.17
CA SER A 72 8.94 5.41 10.54
C SER A 72 10.21 6.06 11.09
N PHE A 73 10.81 5.39 12.07
CA PHE A 73 12.16 5.66 12.56
C PHE A 73 13.00 4.40 12.36
N VAL A 74 13.90 4.43 11.40
CA VAL A 74 14.69 3.24 11.02
C VAL A 74 16.14 3.45 11.48
N ILE A 75 16.66 2.45 12.19
CA ILE A 75 18.07 2.45 12.63
C ILE A 75 18.99 2.42 11.43
N ALA A 76 19.97 3.32 11.44
CA ALA A 76 20.93 3.46 10.34
C ALA A 76 21.76 2.18 10.15
N ARG A 77 22.16 1.94 8.88
CA ARG A 77 22.95 0.79 8.42
C ARG A 77 24.13 0.46 9.33
N ASN A 78 24.97 1.43 9.67
CA ASN A 78 26.17 1.15 10.44
C ASN A 78 25.88 0.55 11.82
N THR A 79 24.81 0.98 12.48
CA THR A 79 24.38 0.42 13.76
C THR A 79 23.79 -0.98 13.55
N ALA A 80 22.97 -1.19 12.52
CA ALA A 80 22.39 -2.49 12.20
C ALA A 80 23.48 -3.53 11.89
N PHE A 81 24.50 -3.16 11.11
CA PHE A 81 25.61 -4.04 10.73
C PHE A 81 26.59 -4.33 11.89
N ALA A 82 26.57 -3.55 12.97
CA ALA A 82 27.31 -3.91 14.18
C ALA A 82 26.80 -5.20 14.85
N TYR A 83 25.61 -5.67 14.48
CA TYR A 83 25.02 -6.93 14.93
C TYR A 83 25.21 -8.10 13.94
N LYS A 84 25.92 -7.89 12.82
CA LYS A 84 26.22 -8.97 11.85
C LYS A 84 26.94 -10.11 12.56
N ASP A 85 26.54 -11.35 12.27
CA ASP A 85 27.12 -12.60 12.76
C ASP A 85 27.12 -12.77 14.31
N LYS A 86 26.39 -11.95 15.02
CA LYS A 86 26.21 -12.08 16.48
C LYS A 86 24.91 -12.81 16.81
N PRO A 87 24.88 -13.57 17.90
CA PRO A 87 23.61 -14.05 18.48
C PRO A 87 22.80 -12.82 18.95
N ILE A 88 21.56 -12.75 18.52
CA ILE A 88 20.69 -11.61 18.77
C ILE A 88 19.65 -12.01 19.84
N ASP A 89 19.63 -11.27 20.94
CA ASP A 89 18.50 -11.20 21.87
C ASP A 89 17.64 -9.99 21.43
N VAL A 90 16.48 -10.29 20.84
CA VAL A 90 15.60 -9.25 20.26
C VAL A 90 15.09 -8.30 21.34
N LEU A 91 14.78 -8.79 22.55
CA LEU A 91 14.38 -7.96 23.69
C LEU A 91 15.50 -7.02 24.16
N ALA A 92 16.73 -7.55 24.24
CA ALA A 92 17.87 -6.75 24.68
C ALA A 92 18.19 -5.65 23.66
N VAL A 93 18.24 -6.00 22.38
CA VAL A 93 18.50 -5.03 21.29
C VAL A 93 17.37 -4.00 21.17
N GLY A 94 16.12 -4.43 21.30
CA GLY A 94 14.98 -3.51 21.30
C GLY A 94 15.06 -2.47 22.41
N ARG A 95 15.51 -2.86 23.59
CA ARG A 95 15.74 -1.95 24.73
C ARG A 95 16.96 -1.05 24.54
N GLU A 96 18.06 -1.62 24.06
CA GLU A 96 19.33 -0.90 23.84
C GLU A 96 19.16 0.24 22.84
N LEU A 97 18.51 -0.05 21.69
CA LEU A 97 18.33 0.90 20.59
C LEU A 97 17.01 1.68 20.67
N ASN A 98 16.18 1.38 21.68
CA ASN A 98 14.85 1.95 21.84
C ASN A 98 13.99 1.78 20.57
N VAL A 99 14.01 0.57 19.98
CA VAL A 99 13.20 0.20 18.82
C VAL A 99 12.11 -0.78 19.20
N ARG A 100 10.96 -0.64 18.53
CA ARG A 100 9.80 -1.49 18.74
C ARG A 100 9.85 -2.76 17.90
N TYR A 101 10.31 -2.65 16.66
CA TYR A 101 10.29 -3.74 15.71
C TYR A 101 11.69 -4.12 15.26
N VAL A 102 11.93 -5.41 15.14
CA VAL A 102 13.16 -5.96 14.58
C VAL A 102 12.80 -6.80 13.35
N LEU A 103 13.35 -6.44 12.21
CA LEU A 103 13.28 -7.20 10.97
C LEU A 103 14.49 -8.11 10.87
N GLU A 104 14.26 -9.41 10.80
CA GLU A 104 15.28 -10.41 10.51
C GLU A 104 15.04 -11.05 9.16
N GLY A 105 16.09 -11.43 8.46
CA GLY A 105 15.97 -12.11 7.18
C GLY A 105 17.08 -13.09 6.90
N SER A 106 16.81 -13.97 5.94
CA SER A 106 17.80 -14.88 5.38
C SER A 106 17.66 -15.00 3.86
N VAL A 107 18.78 -15.11 3.20
CA VAL A 107 18.88 -15.32 1.75
C VAL A 107 19.44 -16.70 1.49
N ARG A 108 18.81 -17.44 0.61
CA ARG A 108 19.31 -18.72 0.08
C ARG A 108 19.30 -18.67 -1.43
N ARG A 109 20.46 -18.88 -2.02
CA ARG A 109 20.61 -19.00 -3.47
C ARG A 109 20.86 -20.45 -3.83
N ALA A 110 20.15 -20.98 -4.81
CA ALA A 110 20.29 -22.34 -5.28
C ALA A 110 20.07 -22.39 -6.80
N SER A 111 21.12 -22.70 -7.56
CA SER A 111 21.11 -22.74 -9.02
C SER A 111 20.67 -21.41 -9.64
N ARG A 112 19.44 -21.32 -10.16
CA ARG A 112 18.87 -20.10 -10.75
C ARG A 112 17.73 -19.50 -9.94
N LYS A 113 17.63 -19.87 -8.66
CA LYS A 113 16.55 -19.36 -7.78
C LYS A 113 17.14 -18.71 -6.55
N VAL A 114 16.61 -17.55 -6.22
CA VAL A 114 16.88 -16.87 -4.96
C VAL A 114 15.63 -16.92 -4.10
N ARG A 115 15.81 -17.34 -2.86
CA ARG A 115 14.76 -17.31 -1.84
C ARG A 115 15.16 -16.37 -0.72
N VAL A 116 14.30 -15.43 -0.41
CA VAL A 116 14.42 -14.57 0.77
C VAL A 116 13.30 -14.91 1.73
N ASN A 117 13.66 -15.17 2.99
CA ASN A 117 12.71 -15.21 4.09
C ASN A 117 12.95 -13.97 4.94
N ALA A 118 11.87 -13.31 5.35
CA ALA A 118 11.93 -12.18 6.25
C ALA A 118 10.85 -12.33 7.33
N LYS A 119 11.14 -11.88 8.56
CA LYS A 119 10.19 -11.84 9.67
C LYS A 119 10.32 -10.54 10.44
N LEU A 120 9.20 -9.98 10.84
CA LEU A 120 9.10 -8.80 11.70
C LEU A 120 8.70 -9.27 13.10
N ILE A 121 9.48 -8.88 14.09
CA ILE A 121 9.32 -9.28 15.48
C ILE A 121 9.05 -8.02 16.30
N ASP A 122 8.04 -8.06 17.16
CA ASP A 122 7.84 -7.06 18.20
C ASP A 122 8.89 -7.26 19.29
N ALA A 123 9.79 -6.30 19.45
CA ALA A 123 10.91 -6.37 20.39
C ALA A 123 10.51 -6.21 21.87
N MET A 124 9.25 -6.00 22.17
CA MET A 124 8.75 -5.94 23.55
C MET A 124 8.12 -7.26 24.00
N THR A 125 7.55 -8.02 23.06
CA THR A 125 6.79 -9.24 23.34
C THR A 125 7.40 -10.49 22.71
N GLU A 126 8.43 -10.35 21.87
CA GLU A 126 9.02 -11.40 21.02
C GLU A 126 8.01 -12.06 20.06
N ALA A 127 6.82 -11.51 19.94
CA ALA A 127 5.83 -12.03 19.02
C ALA A 127 6.23 -11.77 17.57
N ASN A 128 6.09 -12.79 16.72
CA ASN A 128 6.19 -12.61 15.28
C ASN A 128 4.96 -11.84 14.80
N VAL A 129 5.15 -10.57 14.40
CA VAL A 129 4.10 -9.72 13.83
C VAL A 129 3.81 -10.15 12.40
N TRP A 130 4.86 -10.51 11.66
CA TRP A 130 4.74 -10.92 10.28
C TRP A 130 5.92 -11.82 9.87
N ALA A 131 5.64 -12.69 8.87
CA ALA A 131 6.68 -13.44 8.17
C ALA A 131 6.32 -13.56 6.70
N GLY A 132 7.30 -13.35 5.83
CA GLY A 132 7.19 -13.44 4.39
C GLY A 132 8.26 -14.34 3.78
N ARG A 133 7.91 -15.00 2.66
CA ARG A 133 8.84 -15.72 1.81
C ARG A 133 8.68 -15.22 0.38
N PHE A 134 9.80 -14.87 -0.22
CA PHE A 134 9.90 -14.33 -1.57
C PHE A 134 10.80 -15.24 -2.38
N ASP A 135 10.28 -15.73 -3.50
CA ASP A 135 11.02 -16.61 -4.42
C ASP A 135 11.10 -15.90 -5.77
N SER A 136 12.28 -15.78 -6.34
CA SER A 136 12.50 -15.20 -7.68
C SER A 136 13.52 -15.99 -8.48
N ASP A 137 13.39 -15.93 -9.82
CA ASP A 137 14.35 -16.52 -10.73
C ASP A 137 15.49 -15.52 -10.99
N GLU A 138 16.72 -16.00 -10.93
CA GLU A 138 17.92 -15.20 -11.17
C GLU A 138 18.03 -14.82 -12.65
N ARG A 139 17.77 -13.54 -12.97
CA ARG A 139 17.97 -12.97 -14.32
C ARG A 139 19.06 -11.91 -14.32
N ASP A 140 18.90 -10.89 -13.50
CA ASP A 140 19.87 -9.85 -13.17
C ASP A 140 19.82 -9.64 -11.66
N LEU A 141 21.00 -9.60 -11.01
CA LEU A 141 21.07 -9.51 -9.55
C LEU A 141 20.56 -8.17 -9.01
N LEU A 142 20.78 -7.09 -9.74
CA LEU A 142 20.32 -5.76 -9.32
C LEU A 142 18.79 -5.62 -9.48
N ASP A 143 18.25 -6.08 -10.62
CA ASP A 143 16.81 -6.10 -10.84
C ASP A 143 16.09 -6.96 -9.81
N LEU A 144 16.68 -8.11 -9.46
CA LEU A 144 16.19 -9.02 -8.45
C LEU A 144 16.22 -8.38 -7.04
N GLN A 145 17.30 -7.70 -6.70
CA GLN A 145 17.44 -7.00 -5.43
C GLN A 145 16.39 -5.90 -5.30
N ASP A 146 16.19 -5.10 -6.34
CA ASP A 146 15.15 -4.07 -6.40
C ASP A 146 13.74 -4.67 -6.27
N GLU A 147 13.45 -5.78 -6.94
CA GLU A 147 12.15 -6.45 -6.86
C GLU A 147 11.88 -7.00 -5.44
N LEU A 148 12.83 -7.70 -4.85
CA LEU A 148 12.70 -8.28 -3.51
C LEU A 148 12.59 -7.20 -2.43
N THR A 149 13.40 -6.14 -2.52
CA THR A 149 13.32 -4.99 -1.63
C THR A 149 11.94 -4.36 -1.68
N GLY A 150 11.42 -4.13 -2.89
CA GLY A 150 10.08 -3.55 -3.07
C GLY A 150 8.97 -4.41 -2.48
N GLN A 151 9.03 -5.73 -2.66
CA GLN A 151 8.05 -6.67 -2.11
C GLN A 151 8.09 -6.69 -0.56
N ILE A 152 9.28 -6.68 0.03
CA ILE A 152 9.47 -6.65 1.48
C ILE A 152 8.93 -5.33 2.04
N ALA A 153 9.33 -4.19 1.48
CA ALA A 153 8.92 -2.87 1.95
C ALA A 153 7.40 -2.66 1.84
N ALA A 154 6.78 -3.05 0.73
CA ALA A 154 5.34 -2.95 0.55
C ALA A 154 4.56 -3.85 1.54
N SER A 155 5.08 -5.05 1.82
CA SER A 155 4.46 -5.95 2.80
C SER A 155 4.58 -5.39 4.22
N LEU A 156 5.71 -4.78 4.57
CA LEU A 156 5.97 -4.25 5.90
C LEU A 156 5.18 -2.98 6.18
N ASP A 157 5.00 -2.09 5.22
CA ASP A 157 4.20 -0.86 5.38
C ASP A 157 2.78 -1.19 5.88
N TYR A 158 2.13 -2.16 5.23
CA TYR A 158 0.82 -2.64 5.67
C TYR A 158 0.84 -3.24 7.08
N GLN A 159 1.79 -4.15 7.35
CA GLN A 159 1.83 -4.90 8.60
C GLN A 159 2.18 -4.04 9.80
N LEU A 160 3.07 -3.07 9.62
CA LEU A 160 3.42 -2.10 10.66
C LEU A 160 2.23 -1.22 11.04
N THR A 161 1.50 -0.71 10.05
CA THR A 161 0.30 0.10 10.28
C THR A 161 -0.77 -0.69 11.02
N ASP A 162 -1.03 -1.95 10.64
CA ASP A 162 -2.03 -2.81 11.29
C ASP A 162 -1.61 -3.20 12.72
N ALA A 163 -0.32 -3.52 12.94
CA ALA A 163 0.21 -3.85 14.26
C ALA A 163 0.08 -2.68 15.24
N GLU A 164 0.42 -1.46 14.80
CA GLU A 164 0.29 -0.26 15.64
C GLU A 164 -1.19 0.08 15.92
N ALA A 165 -2.08 -0.08 14.95
CA ALA A 165 -3.51 0.12 15.17
C ALA A 165 -4.08 -0.84 16.21
N ARG A 166 -3.68 -2.12 16.17
CA ARG A 166 -4.10 -3.12 17.16
C ARG A 166 -3.55 -2.83 18.56
N ARG A 167 -2.33 -2.32 18.64
CA ARG A 167 -1.68 -2.01 19.92
C ARG A 167 -2.34 -0.83 20.62
N THR A 168 -2.65 0.23 19.91
CA THR A 168 -3.21 1.46 20.50
C THR A 168 -4.62 1.29 21.04
N LEU A 169 -5.38 0.28 20.57
CA LEU A 169 -6.74 0.00 21.01
C LEU A 169 -6.83 -0.35 22.52
N PRO A 170 -6.04 -1.29 23.07
CA PRO A 170 -6.12 -1.68 24.48
C PRO A 170 -5.35 -0.75 25.41
N GLU A 171 -4.29 -0.08 24.93
CA GLU A 171 -3.38 0.67 25.81
C GLU A 171 -3.91 2.05 26.23
N ARG A 172 -4.71 2.72 25.36
CA ARG A 172 -5.22 4.09 25.61
C ARG A 172 -6.63 4.29 25.03
N PRO A 173 -7.68 3.64 25.56
CA PRO A 173 -9.02 3.74 24.98
C PRO A 173 -9.61 5.15 25.06
N ASP A 174 -9.27 5.93 26.09
CA ASP A 174 -9.91 7.22 26.40
C ASP A 174 -9.02 8.46 26.12
N ASN A 175 -7.77 8.28 25.69
CA ASN A 175 -6.84 9.39 25.44
C ASN A 175 -6.01 9.17 24.17
N LEU A 176 -6.70 9.12 23.04
CA LEU A 176 -6.08 8.96 21.71
C LEU A 176 -5.58 10.32 21.19
N ASN A 177 -4.36 10.34 20.69
CA ASN A 177 -3.86 11.51 19.95
C ASN A 177 -4.11 11.39 18.45
N ALA A 178 -3.78 12.44 17.69
CA ALA A 178 -4.01 12.50 16.24
C ALA A 178 -3.28 11.36 15.48
N VAL A 179 -2.10 10.95 15.96
CA VAL A 179 -1.33 9.85 15.35
C VAL A 179 -2.03 8.51 15.56
N ASP A 180 -2.56 8.24 16.77
CA ASP A 180 -3.31 7.01 17.07
C ASP A 180 -4.56 6.87 16.19
N LEU A 181 -5.33 7.97 16.10
CA LEU A 181 -6.53 8.02 15.29
C LEU A 181 -6.21 7.82 13.81
N THR A 182 -5.16 8.48 13.32
CA THR A 182 -4.72 8.34 11.92
C THR A 182 -4.28 6.91 11.61
N THR A 183 -3.51 6.28 12.49
CA THR A 183 -3.06 4.89 12.34
C THR A 183 -4.25 3.92 12.28
N ARG A 184 -5.29 4.13 13.11
CA ARG A 184 -6.54 3.35 13.04
C ARG A 184 -7.27 3.56 11.73
N GLY A 185 -7.37 4.80 11.26
CA GLY A 185 -7.96 5.11 9.95
C GLY A 185 -7.26 4.34 8.82
N TRP A 186 -5.94 4.35 8.80
CA TRP A 186 -5.14 3.62 7.80
C TRP A 186 -5.28 2.11 7.90
N SER A 187 -5.33 1.54 9.10
CA SER A 187 -5.59 0.10 9.29
C SER A 187 -6.92 -0.33 8.67
N ILE A 188 -7.92 0.54 8.64
CA ILE A 188 -9.22 0.27 8.03
C ILE A 188 -9.17 0.46 6.51
N VAL A 189 -8.56 1.54 6.01
CA VAL A 189 -8.39 1.79 4.56
C VAL A 189 -7.64 0.65 3.86
N ASN A 190 -6.68 0.05 4.55
CA ASN A 190 -5.90 -1.06 4.05
C ASN A 190 -6.62 -2.44 4.10
N LYS A 191 -7.92 -2.47 4.39
CA LYS A 191 -8.79 -3.64 4.25
C LYS A 191 -9.53 -3.61 2.91
N PRO A 192 -10.21 -4.70 2.51
CA PRO A 192 -11.05 -4.67 1.32
C PRO A 192 -11.99 -3.47 1.31
N THR A 193 -12.02 -2.76 0.19
CA THR A 193 -12.75 -1.50 0.07
C THR A 193 -14.27 -1.75 0.07
N THR A 194 -14.93 -1.40 1.16
CA THR A 194 -16.38 -1.33 1.29
C THR A 194 -16.79 0.07 1.71
N HIS A 195 -18.05 0.44 1.48
CA HIS A 195 -18.58 1.73 1.91
C HIS A 195 -18.44 1.93 3.43
N GLU A 196 -18.76 0.88 4.19
CA GLU A 196 -18.71 0.88 5.65
C GLU A 196 -17.29 1.14 6.17
N ASN A 197 -16.29 0.44 5.60
CA ASN A 197 -14.87 0.62 5.96
C ASN A 197 -14.41 2.05 5.64
N LEU A 198 -14.82 2.62 4.50
CA LEU A 198 -14.45 3.98 4.13
C LEU A 198 -15.09 5.03 5.05
N VAL A 199 -16.36 4.83 5.43
CA VAL A 199 -17.05 5.71 6.39
C VAL A 199 -16.41 5.63 7.78
N GLU A 200 -16.08 4.44 8.25
CA GLU A 200 -15.41 4.25 9.54
C GLU A 200 -14.01 4.88 9.55
N ALA A 201 -13.20 4.63 8.53
CA ALA A 201 -11.86 5.23 8.40
C ALA A 201 -11.92 6.76 8.37
N ARG A 202 -12.90 7.31 7.64
CA ARG A 202 -13.14 8.77 7.56
C ARG A 202 -13.36 9.39 8.93
N ARG A 203 -14.17 8.77 9.80
CA ARG A 203 -14.40 9.24 11.17
C ARG A 203 -13.10 9.34 11.98
N PHE A 204 -12.19 8.39 11.82
CA PHE A 204 -10.91 8.43 12.50
C PHE A 204 -10.01 9.56 11.97
N PHE A 205 -9.94 9.78 10.66
CA PHE A 205 -9.18 10.90 10.09
C PHE A 205 -9.76 12.25 10.47
N GLU A 206 -11.09 12.40 10.46
CA GLU A 206 -11.78 13.62 10.92
C GLU A 206 -11.51 13.89 12.40
N ALA A 207 -11.57 12.86 13.25
CA ALA A 207 -11.23 12.98 14.66
C ALA A 207 -9.77 13.38 14.88
N ALA A 208 -8.83 12.82 14.10
CA ALA A 208 -7.43 13.22 14.13
C ALA A 208 -7.24 14.70 13.75
N LEU A 209 -7.93 15.15 12.69
CA LEU A 209 -7.86 16.53 12.21
C LEU A 209 -8.55 17.54 13.14
N ASN A 210 -9.51 17.10 13.97
CA ASN A 210 -10.06 17.93 15.04
C ASN A 210 -9.04 18.20 16.15
N LEU A 211 -8.10 17.26 16.40
CA LEU A 211 -7.00 17.44 17.36
C LEU A 211 -5.83 18.22 16.73
N GLU A 212 -5.42 17.83 15.52
CA GLU A 212 -4.31 18.43 14.78
C GLU A 212 -4.75 18.76 13.35
N PRO A 213 -5.30 19.96 13.11
CA PRO A 213 -5.83 20.33 11.80
C PRO A 213 -4.83 20.28 10.65
N ASP A 214 -3.53 20.47 10.91
CA ASP A 214 -2.43 20.49 9.93
C ASP A 214 -1.65 19.16 9.88
N TYR A 215 -2.28 18.05 10.25
CA TYR A 215 -1.63 16.74 10.17
C TYR A 215 -1.75 16.15 8.76
N ALA A 216 -0.70 16.32 7.95
CA ALA A 216 -0.69 15.95 6.53
C ALA A 216 -1.11 14.49 6.28
N HIS A 217 -0.65 13.55 7.12
CA HIS A 217 -0.95 12.12 6.96
C HIS A 217 -2.45 11.80 7.16
N ALA A 218 -3.13 12.48 8.07
CA ALA A 218 -4.58 12.37 8.24
C ALA A 218 -5.35 13.00 7.08
N LEU A 219 -4.88 14.16 6.57
CA LEU A 219 -5.47 14.81 5.38
C LEU A 219 -5.40 13.93 4.14
N VAL A 220 -4.28 13.22 3.92
CA VAL A 220 -4.16 12.23 2.84
C VAL A 220 -5.14 11.10 3.02
N GLY A 221 -5.26 10.56 4.24
CA GLY A 221 -6.21 9.49 4.56
C GLY A 221 -7.66 9.90 4.32
N LEU A 222 -8.05 11.09 4.77
CA LEU A 222 -9.37 11.66 4.51
C LEU A 222 -9.65 11.77 3.01
N ALA A 223 -8.71 12.33 2.24
CA ALA A 223 -8.84 12.45 0.79
C ALA A 223 -8.98 11.08 0.12
N GLU A 224 -8.21 10.07 0.56
CA GLU A 224 -8.25 8.72 0.00
C GLU A 224 -9.61 8.06 0.23
N THR A 225 -10.24 8.23 1.40
CA THR A 225 -11.59 7.70 1.63
C THR A 225 -12.61 8.29 0.67
N HIS A 226 -12.50 9.58 0.33
CA HIS A 226 -13.40 10.23 -0.63
C HIS A 226 -13.20 9.73 -2.07
N VAL A 227 -11.94 9.63 -2.54
CA VAL A 227 -11.68 9.18 -3.91
C VAL A 227 -12.03 7.70 -4.11
N TYR A 228 -11.87 6.86 -3.09
CA TYR A 228 -12.25 5.46 -3.17
C TYR A 228 -13.77 5.27 -3.14
N ASP A 229 -14.49 6.04 -2.32
CA ASP A 229 -15.96 6.01 -2.27
C ASP A 229 -16.57 6.35 -3.65
N VAL A 230 -16.01 7.37 -4.33
CA VAL A 230 -16.41 7.72 -5.71
C VAL A 230 -15.93 6.67 -6.72
N GLY A 231 -14.69 6.19 -6.58
CA GLY A 231 -14.08 5.23 -7.51
C GLY A 231 -14.77 3.86 -7.53
N HIS A 232 -15.36 3.45 -6.40
CA HIS A 232 -16.10 2.20 -6.26
C HIS A 232 -17.62 2.37 -6.42
N ASP A 233 -18.06 3.57 -6.86
CA ASP A 233 -19.47 3.89 -7.12
C ASP A 233 -20.39 3.73 -5.89
N HIS A 234 -19.86 4.04 -4.71
CA HIS A 234 -20.61 4.07 -3.46
C HIS A 234 -21.21 5.44 -3.16
N SER A 235 -20.66 6.50 -3.77
CA SER A 235 -21.00 7.88 -3.49
C SER A 235 -22.34 8.30 -4.11
N THR A 236 -23.20 8.92 -3.32
CA THR A 236 -24.43 9.61 -3.79
C THR A 236 -24.14 11.03 -4.28
N GLU A 237 -23.03 11.65 -3.83
CA GLU A 237 -22.62 13.03 -4.17
C GLU A 237 -21.17 13.10 -4.68
N PRO A 238 -20.83 12.43 -5.79
CA PRO A 238 -19.45 12.26 -6.23
C PRO A 238 -18.71 13.57 -6.48
N ARG A 239 -19.41 14.61 -6.99
CA ARG A 239 -18.79 15.91 -7.24
C ARG A 239 -18.40 16.64 -5.95
N ALA A 240 -19.22 16.54 -4.89
CA ALA A 240 -18.94 17.15 -3.59
C ALA A 240 -17.75 16.44 -2.94
N GLN A 241 -17.74 15.09 -2.92
CA GLN A 241 -16.65 14.32 -2.36
C GLN A 241 -15.33 14.54 -3.10
N LEU A 242 -15.31 14.64 -4.44
CA LEU A 242 -14.10 14.95 -5.19
C LEU A 242 -13.54 16.34 -4.89
N ARG A 243 -14.40 17.34 -4.60
CA ARG A 243 -13.94 18.66 -4.13
C ARG A 243 -13.35 18.59 -2.73
N GLN A 244 -13.97 17.84 -1.81
CA GLN A 244 -13.44 17.63 -0.45
C GLN A 244 -12.08 16.93 -0.51
N ALA A 245 -11.95 15.91 -1.34
CA ALA A 245 -10.67 15.24 -1.58
C ALA A 245 -9.60 16.20 -2.12
N GLU A 246 -9.94 17.06 -3.09
CA GLU A 246 -9.03 18.05 -3.66
C GLU A 246 -8.57 19.07 -2.61
N GLN A 247 -9.45 19.55 -1.75
CA GLN A 247 -9.10 20.48 -0.67
C GLN A 247 -8.16 19.82 0.34
N ALA A 248 -8.49 18.62 0.81
CA ALA A 248 -7.68 17.90 1.77
C ALA A 248 -6.29 17.56 1.21
N ILE A 249 -6.20 17.05 -0.03
CA ILE A 249 -4.93 16.69 -0.63
C ILE A 249 -4.05 17.90 -0.96
N SER A 250 -4.65 19.01 -1.40
CA SER A 250 -3.90 20.25 -1.66
C SER A 250 -3.28 20.79 -0.38
N ARG A 251 -4.02 20.77 0.74
CA ARG A 251 -3.51 21.15 2.05
C ARG A 251 -2.41 20.19 2.52
N ALA A 252 -2.61 18.88 2.38
CA ALA A 252 -1.62 17.88 2.76
C ALA A 252 -0.29 18.06 2.02
N LEU A 253 -0.34 18.27 0.70
CA LEU A 253 0.86 18.46 -0.12
C LEU A 253 1.51 19.82 0.02
N ALA A 254 0.78 20.83 0.54
CA ALA A 254 1.38 22.10 0.95
C ALA A 254 2.18 21.95 2.26
N LEU A 255 1.74 21.07 3.17
CA LEU A 255 2.41 20.74 4.43
C LEU A 255 3.59 19.78 4.22
N ASP A 256 3.39 18.75 3.40
CA ASP A 256 4.41 17.77 3.03
C ASP A 256 4.44 17.53 1.51
N PRO A 257 5.25 18.30 0.76
CA PRO A 257 5.40 18.15 -0.68
C PRO A 257 6.03 16.80 -1.13
N ARG A 258 6.59 16.04 -0.19
CA ARG A 258 7.23 14.74 -0.45
C ARG A 258 6.39 13.54 -0.05
N HIS A 259 5.12 13.74 0.28
CA HIS A 259 4.21 12.66 0.67
C HIS A 259 3.82 11.81 -0.55
N ALA A 260 4.52 10.69 -0.79
CA ALA A 260 4.33 9.82 -1.97
C ALA A 260 2.87 9.37 -2.14
N ARG A 261 2.23 8.86 -1.06
CA ARG A 261 0.82 8.45 -1.08
C ARG A 261 -0.12 9.64 -1.36
N GLY A 262 0.25 10.85 -0.90
CA GLY A 262 -0.49 12.07 -1.21
C GLY A 262 -0.53 12.36 -2.71
N HIS A 263 0.59 12.26 -3.40
CA HIS A 263 0.65 12.39 -4.86
C HIS A 263 -0.14 11.28 -5.58
N ASN A 264 -0.14 10.05 -5.05
CA ASN A 264 -0.98 8.96 -5.59
C ASN A 264 -2.47 9.29 -5.46
N VAL A 265 -2.92 9.76 -4.30
CA VAL A 265 -4.33 10.17 -4.07
C VAL A 265 -4.72 11.35 -4.96
N LEU A 266 -3.82 12.33 -5.16
CA LEU A 266 -4.02 13.41 -6.13
C LEU A 266 -4.21 12.85 -7.54
N GLY A 267 -3.38 11.89 -7.95
CA GLY A 267 -3.50 11.23 -9.24
C GLY A 267 -4.86 10.53 -9.42
N ILE A 268 -5.35 9.82 -8.39
CA ILE A 268 -6.67 9.18 -8.40
C ILE A 268 -7.78 10.24 -8.56
N GLN A 269 -7.72 11.35 -7.80
CA GLN A 269 -8.67 12.44 -7.91
C GLN A 269 -8.68 13.05 -9.32
N ARG A 270 -7.50 13.29 -9.91
CA ARG A 270 -7.37 13.79 -11.29
C ARG A 270 -7.90 12.79 -12.32
N ARG A 271 -7.67 11.51 -12.15
CA ARG A 271 -8.24 10.45 -13.00
C ARG A 271 -9.78 10.44 -12.94
N LEU A 272 -10.36 10.53 -11.73
CA LEU A 272 -11.81 10.56 -11.54
C LEU A 272 -12.47 11.82 -12.11
N THR A 273 -11.72 12.92 -12.22
CA THR A 273 -12.14 14.15 -12.89
C THR A 273 -11.72 14.19 -14.38
N ARG A 274 -11.22 13.08 -14.92
CA ARG A 274 -10.79 12.91 -16.34
C ARG A 274 -9.62 13.80 -16.76
N LEU A 275 -8.85 14.32 -15.84
CA LEU A 275 -7.61 15.07 -16.09
C LEU A 275 -6.43 14.11 -16.22
N PHE A 276 -6.46 13.22 -17.22
CA PHE A 276 -5.56 12.06 -17.32
C PHE A 276 -4.08 12.43 -17.37
N ASN A 277 -3.69 13.49 -18.07
CA ASN A 277 -2.28 13.93 -18.10
C ASN A 277 -1.81 14.39 -16.72
N GLN A 278 -2.66 15.11 -15.96
CA GLN A 278 -2.34 15.53 -14.60
C GLN A 278 -2.32 14.33 -13.65
N ALA A 279 -3.17 13.33 -13.88
CA ALA A 279 -3.16 12.09 -13.12
C ALA A 279 -1.83 11.33 -13.30
N LEU A 280 -1.37 11.17 -14.55
CA LEU A 280 -0.08 10.52 -14.84
C LEU A 280 1.07 11.27 -14.16
N ALA A 281 1.17 12.59 -14.31
CA ALA A 281 2.21 13.38 -13.68
C ALA A 281 2.22 13.23 -12.14
N ALA A 282 1.04 13.15 -11.51
CA ALA A 282 0.93 12.95 -10.06
C ALA A 282 1.37 11.52 -9.65
N PHE A 283 1.02 10.49 -10.42
CA PHE A 283 1.48 9.12 -10.17
C PHE A 283 2.98 8.97 -10.40
N GLU A 284 3.53 9.57 -11.45
CA GLU A 284 4.96 9.59 -11.71
C GLU A 284 5.70 10.26 -10.55
N ARG A 285 5.19 11.40 -10.06
CA ARG A 285 5.74 12.04 -8.87
C ARG A 285 5.68 11.16 -7.62
N ALA A 286 4.58 10.41 -7.44
CA ALA A 286 4.47 9.43 -6.36
C ALA A 286 5.57 8.35 -6.46
N LEU A 287 5.85 7.85 -7.69
CA LEU A 287 6.88 6.84 -7.94
C LEU A 287 8.31 7.37 -7.82
N GLU A 288 8.57 8.65 -8.13
CA GLU A 288 9.87 9.29 -7.84
C GLU A 288 10.16 9.31 -6.34
N LEU A 289 9.11 9.51 -5.52
CA LEU A 289 9.21 9.56 -4.06
C LEU A 289 9.23 8.17 -3.43
N ASN A 290 8.47 7.22 -3.97
CA ASN A 290 8.43 5.83 -3.57
C ASN A 290 8.21 4.93 -4.79
N ARG A 291 9.31 4.42 -5.37
CA ARG A 291 9.29 3.55 -6.57
C ARG A 291 8.52 2.24 -6.37
N ASN A 292 8.31 1.82 -5.11
CA ASN A 292 7.64 0.59 -4.73
C ASN A 292 6.15 0.77 -4.39
N LEU A 293 5.58 1.95 -4.65
CA LEU A 293 4.16 2.21 -4.42
C LEU A 293 3.31 1.47 -5.46
N ALA A 294 2.94 0.23 -5.14
CA ALA A 294 2.21 -0.69 -6.02
C ALA A 294 0.93 -0.06 -6.58
N SER A 295 0.17 0.68 -5.73
CA SER A 295 -1.05 1.36 -6.16
C SER A 295 -0.81 2.39 -7.26
N ALA A 296 0.31 3.15 -7.23
CA ALA A 296 0.62 4.13 -8.27
C ALA A 296 0.90 3.44 -9.62
N HIS A 297 1.65 2.33 -9.63
CA HIS A 297 1.82 1.52 -10.83
C HIS A 297 0.47 1.05 -11.39
N ALA A 298 -0.40 0.48 -10.54
CA ALA A 298 -1.71 0.02 -10.97
C ALA A 298 -2.57 1.14 -11.55
N GLN A 299 -2.54 2.33 -10.95
CA GLN A 299 -3.28 3.50 -11.44
C GLN A 299 -2.76 4.03 -12.78
N ILE A 300 -1.43 4.03 -13.00
CA ILE A 300 -0.86 4.36 -14.32
C ILE A 300 -1.40 3.37 -15.38
N GLY A 301 -1.33 2.06 -15.09
CA GLY A 301 -1.86 1.04 -16.00
C GLY A 301 -3.35 1.25 -16.30
N PHE A 302 -4.15 1.65 -15.31
CA PHE A 302 -5.56 1.96 -15.53
C PHE A 302 -5.76 3.22 -16.39
N VAL A 303 -4.98 4.29 -16.19
CA VAL A 303 -5.04 5.47 -17.06
C VAL A 303 -4.67 5.10 -18.50
N LYS A 304 -3.68 4.22 -18.72
CA LYS A 304 -3.34 3.74 -20.07
C LYS A 304 -4.54 3.06 -20.75
N LEU A 305 -5.28 2.21 -20.03
CA LEU A 305 -6.53 1.62 -20.55
C LEU A 305 -7.59 2.68 -20.87
N LEU A 306 -7.79 3.66 -19.97
CA LEU A 306 -8.77 4.74 -20.14
C LEU A 306 -8.45 5.69 -21.29
N THR A 307 -7.19 5.77 -21.71
CA THR A 307 -6.70 6.65 -22.79
C THR A 307 -6.37 5.87 -24.07
N GLY A 308 -7.01 4.71 -24.28
CA GLY A 308 -6.92 3.95 -25.53
C GLY A 308 -5.58 3.26 -25.76
N ARG A 309 -4.82 2.95 -24.70
CA ARG A 309 -3.51 2.28 -24.77
C ARG A 309 -3.51 0.98 -23.96
N PRO A 310 -4.44 0.02 -24.24
CA PRO A 310 -4.58 -1.22 -23.47
C PRO A 310 -3.35 -2.13 -23.54
N GLU A 311 -2.49 -1.97 -24.55
CA GLU A 311 -1.25 -2.72 -24.70
C GLU A 311 -0.19 -2.35 -23.65
N GLU A 312 -0.21 -1.11 -23.13
CA GLU A 312 0.70 -0.67 -22.09
C GLU A 312 0.27 -1.11 -20.70
N THR A 313 -1.03 -1.38 -20.48
CA THR A 313 -1.62 -1.70 -19.17
C THR A 313 -0.98 -2.88 -18.47
N PRO A 314 -0.69 -4.04 -19.15
CA PRO A 314 -0.16 -5.23 -18.47
C PRO A 314 1.15 -4.97 -17.74
N ALA A 315 2.10 -4.26 -18.34
CA ALA A 315 3.41 -4.00 -17.75
C ALA A 315 3.32 -3.33 -16.38
N TYR A 316 2.41 -2.35 -16.24
CA TYR A 316 2.19 -1.61 -15.00
C TYR A 316 1.43 -2.43 -13.95
N ILE A 317 0.35 -3.10 -14.36
CA ILE A 317 -0.47 -3.89 -13.42
C ILE A 317 0.31 -5.11 -12.91
N GLU A 318 1.05 -5.81 -13.79
CA GLU A 318 1.88 -6.94 -13.38
C GLU A 318 3.00 -6.50 -12.43
N LYS A 319 3.59 -5.31 -12.65
CA LYS A 319 4.55 -4.75 -11.69
C LYS A 319 3.89 -4.47 -10.34
N ALA A 320 2.69 -3.89 -10.31
CA ALA A 320 1.95 -3.68 -9.07
C ALA A 320 1.67 -5.00 -8.33
N ILE A 321 1.25 -6.05 -9.05
CA ILE A 321 1.00 -7.37 -8.48
C ILE A 321 2.30 -8.00 -7.94
N ARG A 322 3.43 -7.84 -8.65
CA ARG A 322 4.73 -8.33 -8.14
C ARG A 322 5.16 -7.61 -6.87
N LEU A 323 4.97 -6.28 -6.80
CA LEU A 323 5.30 -5.48 -5.60
C LEU A 323 4.41 -5.81 -4.41
N SER A 324 3.12 -6.10 -4.64
CA SER A 324 2.15 -6.38 -3.57
C SER A 324 1.22 -7.54 -3.97
N PRO A 325 1.71 -8.80 -3.92
CA PRO A 325 0.96 -9.97 -4.41
C PRO A 325 -0.24 -10.36 -3.52
N ARG A 326 -0.36 -9.78 -2.34
CA ARG A 326 -1.48 -9.95 -1.39
C ARG A 326 -2.17 -8.63 -1.07
N ASP A 327 -2.12 -7.67 -2.01
CA ASP A 327 -2.77 -6.38 -1.85
C ASP A 327 -4.29 -6.54 -1.71
N PHE A 328 -4.89 -5.73 -0.85
CA PHE A 328 -6.35 -5.74 -0.70
C PHE A 328 -7.09 -5.31 -1.99
N ASN A 329 -6.40 -4.59 -2.91
CA ASN A 329 -6.90 -4.23 -4.23
C ASN A 329 -6.54 -5.24 -5.34
N LEU A 330 -5.93 -6.38 -5.02
CA LEU A 330 -5.51 -7.36 -6.02
C LEU A 330 -6.66 -7.75 -6.97
N GLY A 331 -7.86 -7.96 -6.44
CA GLY A 331 -9.05 -8.25 -7.25
C GLY A 331 -9.36 -7.14 -8.27
N VAL A 332 -9.23 -5.87 -7.86
CA VAL A 332 -9.42 -4.71 -8.76
C VAL A 332 -8.34 -4.67 -9.84
N TRP A 333 -7.08 -4.90 -9.48
CA TRP A 333 -5.96 -4.91 -10.43
C TRP A 333 -6.10 -6.04 -11.46
N LEU A 334 -6.51 -7.23 -11.02
CA LEU A 334 -6.82 -8.35 -11.92
C LEU A 334 -7.98 -8.02 -12.89
N ALA A 335 -9.01 -7.33 -12.42
CA ALA A 335 -10.11 -6.86 -13.27
C ALA A 335 -9.64 -5.81 -14.30
N MET A 336 -8.75 -4.89 -13.93
CA MET A 336 -8.14 -3.94 -14.86
C MET A 336 -7.29 -4.66 -15.92
N LEU A 337 -6.47 -5.62 -15.51
CA LEU A 337 -5.63 -6.42 -16.41
C LEU A 337 -6.50 -7.26 -17.35
N GLY A 338 -7.53 -7.89 -16.85
CA GLY A 338 -8.51 -8.63 -17.65
C GLY A 338 -9.21 -7.74 -18.68
N SER A 339 -9.58 -6.52 -18.29
CA SER A 339 -10.18 -5.54 -19.19
C SER A 339 -9.22 -5.14 -20.32
N ALA A 340 -7.93 -4.97 -20.05
CA ALA A 340 -6.94 -4.69 -21.08
C ALA A 340 -6.77 -5.86 -22.06
N HIS A 341 -6.77 -7.11 -21.56
CA HIS A 341 -6.75 -8.30 -22.42
C HIS A 341 -8.02 -8.42 -23.26
N MET A 342 -9.18 -8.19 -22.68
CA MET A 342 -10.47 -8.20 -23.39
C MET A 342 -10.54 -7.12 -24.47
N CYS A 343 -10.02 -5.91 -24.20
CA CYS A 343 -9.90 -4.83 -25.19
C CYS A 343 -9.08 -5.25 -26.41
N ARG A 344 -8.06 -6.08 -26.21
CA ARG A 344 -7.17 -6.62 -27.24
C ARG A 344 -7.70 -7.92 -27.90
N GLY A 345 -8.89 -8.39 -27.53
CA GLY A 345 -9.50 -9.61 -28.06
C GLY A 345 -8.99 -10.92 -27.44
N HIS A 346 -8.23 -10.86 -26.36
CA HIS A 346 -7.73 -12.02 -25.64
C HIS A 346 -8.74 -12.48 -24.57
N ASP A 347 -9.93 -12.94 -25.02
CA ASP A 347 -11.09 -13.16 -24.15
C ASP A 347 -10.89 -14.30 -23.15
N GLU A 348 -10.24 -15.40 -23.52
CA GLU A 348 -9.95 -16.50 -22.61
C GLU A 348 -9.05 -16.06 -21.46
N LYS A 349 -8.01 -15.25 -21.76
CA LYS A 349 -7.14 -14.67 -20.73
C LYS A 349 -7.89 -13.69 -19.83
N ALA A 350 -8.80 -12.91 -20.40
CA ALA A 350 -9.66 -11.99 -19.65
C ALA A 350 -10.59 -12.79 -18.68
N ILE A 351 -11.21 -13.87 -19.13
CA ILE A 351 -12.04 -14.74 -18.28
C ILE A 351 -11.24 -15.32 -17.11
N GLU A 352 -10.02 -15.83 -17.38
CA GLU A 352 -9.13 -16.34 -16.32
C GLU A 352 -8.88 -15.25 -15.25
N LEU A 353 -8.53 -14.04 -15.68
CA LEU A 353 -8.22 -12.91 -14.79
C LEU A 353 -9.46 -12.43 -14.03
N PHE A 354 -10.62 -12.35 -14.67
CA PHE A 354 -11.86 -11.95 -14.00
C PHE A 354 -12.32 -13.00 -12.98
N ARG A 355 -12.16 -14.30 -13.27
CA ARG A 355 -12.40 -15.36 -12.28
C ARG A 355 -11.49 -15.18 -11.05
N ARG A 356 -10.21 -14.97 -11.27
CA ARG A 356 -9.30 -14.71 -10.15
C ARG A 356 -9.69 -13.43 -9.38
N ALA A 357 -10.09 -12.38 -10.08
CA ALA A 357 -10.54 -11.12 -9.46
C ALA A 357 -11.74 -11.34 -8.52
N THR A 358 -12.73 -12.16 -8.92
CA THR A 358 -13.91 -12.49 -8.10
C THR A 358 -13.61 -13.43 -6.94
N VAL A 359 -12.56 -14.25 -7.03
CA VAL A 359 -12.08 -15.10 -5.94
C VAL A 359 -11.31 -14.26 -4.91
N GLU A 360 -10.42 -13.37 -5.36
CA GLU A 360 -9.63 -12.48 -4.48
C GLU A 360 -10.52 -11.45 -3.76
N ASN A 361 -11.56 -10.96 -4.44
CA ASN A 361 -12.53 -10.05 -3.84
C ASN A 361 -13.97 -10.43 -4.21
N PRO A 362 -14.63 -11.27 -3.40
CA PRO A 362 -16.02 -11.69 -3.62
C PRO A 362 -17.06 -10.56 -3.53
N ALA A 363 -16.68 -9.39 -3.01
CA ALA A 363 -17.53 -8.19 -2.95
C ALA A 363 -17.35 -7.27 -4.17
N LEU A 364 -16.45 -7.58 -5.10
CA LEU A 364 -16.15 -6.76 -6.28
C LEU A 364 -17.23 -6.97 -7.36
N ALA A 365 -18.35 -6.26 -7.25
CA ALA A 365 -19.46 -6.40 -8.19
C ALA A 365 -19.04 -6.22 -9.66
N VAL A 366 -18.19 -5.19 -9.97
CA VAL A 366 -17.71 -4.96 -11.32
C VAL A 366 -16.94 -6.15 -11.89
N GLY A 367 -16.22 -6.92 -11.06
CA GLY A 367 -15.56 -8.16 -11.47
C GLY A 367 -16.53 -9.21 -12.00
N PHE A 368 -17.64 -9.41 -11.31
CA PHE A 368 -18.71 -10.32 -11.76
C PHE A 368 -19.41 -9.85 -13.04
N GLY A 369 -19.64 -8.53 -13.18
CA GLY A 369 -20.19 -7.96 -14.40
C GLY A 369 -19.26 -8.14 -15.61
N LEU A 370 -17.96 -7.91 -15.44
CA LEU A 370 -16.97 -8.17 -16.48
C LEU A 370 -16.87 -9.65 -16.85
N LEU A 371 -16.91 -10.53 -15.86
CA LEU A 371 -16.91 -11.98 -16.05
C LEU A 371 -18.16 -12.46 -16.81
N ALA A 372 -19.34 -11.97 -16.43
CA ALA A 372 -20.60 -12.27 -17.12
C ALA A 372 -20.55 -11.85 -18.58
N SER A 373 -20.05 -10.62 -18.82
CA SER A 373 -19.86 -10.10 -20.18
C SER A 373 -18.91 -10.98 -21.02
N ALA A 374 -17.75 -11.34 -20.46
CA ALA A 374 -16.74 -12.10 -21.18
C ALA A 374 -17.25 -13.53 -21.51
N TYR A 375 -17.92 -14.21 -20.57
CA TYR A 375 -18.56 -15.50 -20.82
C TYR A 375 -19.63 -15.43 -21.91
N ALA A 376 -20.48 -14.40 -21.88
CA ALA A 376 -21.54 -14.25 -22.89
C ALA A 376 -20.97 -14.01 -24.29
N LEU A 377 -19.93 -13.19 -24.40
CA LEU A 377 -19.26 -12.89 -25.67
C LEU A 377 -18.54 -14.11 -26.29
N THR A 378 -18.15 -15.07 -25.45
CA THR A 378 -17.52 -16.35 -25.87
C THR A 378 -18.51 -17.50 -25.96
N GLY A 379 -19.83 -17.25 -25.85
CA GLY A 379 -20.89 -18.26 -26.00
C GLY A 379 -21.14 -19.12 -24.76
N GLN A 380 -20.48 -18.85 -23.64
CA GLN A 380 -20.62 -19.60 -22.39
C GLN A 380 -21.81 -19.05 -21.57
N LEU A 381 -23.04 -19.18 -22.10
CA LEU A 381 -24.22 -18.47 -21.61
C LEU A 381 -24.64 -18.89 -20.19
N GLU A 382 -24.48 -20.14 -19.79
CA GLU A 382 -24.86 -20.60 -18.45
C GLU A 382 -23.92 -20.00 -17.39
N GLN A 383 -22.61 -19.94 -17.66
CA GLN A 383 -21.64 -19.28 -16.79
C GLN A 383 -21.88 -17.76 -16.76
N ALA A 384 -22.26 -17.17 -17.89
CA ALA A 384 -22.59 -15.75 -17.96
C ALA A 384 -23.79 -15.39 -17.06
N LYS A 385 -24.85 -16.19 -17.09
CA LYS A 385 -26.03 -16.00 -16.23
C LYS A 385 -25.69 -16.17 -14.74
N ALA A 386 -24.87 -17.17 -14.39
CA ALA A 386 -24.42 -17.37 -13.02
C ALA A 386 -23.62 -16.18 -12.51
N ALA A 387 -22.65 -15.69 -13.27
CA ALA A 387 -21.87 -14.50 -12.91
C ALA A 387 -22.74 -13.22 -12.84
N LEU A 388 -23.74 -13.10 -13.73
CA LEU A 388 -24.69 -11.97 -13.68
C LEU A 388 -25.58 -12.02 -12.45
N ALA A 389 -25.97 -13.21 -11.99
CA ALA A 389 -26.73 -13.36 -10.74
C ALA A 389 -25.91 -12.88 -9.51
N ASP A 390 -24.61 -13.20 -9.45
CA ASP A 390 -23.72 -12.69 -8.40
C ASP A 390 -23.56 -11.15 -8.48
N PHE A 391 -23.44 -10.59 -9.69
CA PHE A 391 -23.46 -9.16 -9.89
C PHE A 391 -24.74 -8.51 -9.36
N ALA A 392 -25.91 -9.06 -9.72
CA ALA A 392 -27.22 -8.54 -9.30
C ALA A 392 -27.41 -8.62 -7.77
N ARG A 393 -26.90 -9.68 -7.14
CA ARG A 393 -26.92 -9.82 -5.68
C ARG A 393 -26.12 -8.71 -4.98
N LEU A 394 -24.98 -8.31 -5.55
CA LEU A 394 -24.10 -7.27 -5.02
C LEU A 394 -24.58 -5.85 -5.36
N ARG A 395 -25.29 -5.68 -6.47
CA ARG A 395 -25.78 -4.38 -6.98
C ARG A 395 -27.26 -4.49 -7.42
N PRO A 396 -28.21 -4.78 -6.50
CA PRO A 396 -29.62 -4.98 -6.82
C PRO A 396 -30.28 -3.74 -7.44
N GLN A 397 -29.74 -2.53 -7.20
CA GLN A 397 -30.25 -1.29 -7.76
C GLN A 397 -29.81 -1.02 -9.21
N VAL A 398 -28.96 -1.90 -9.80
CA VAL A 398 -28.46 -1.73 -11.16
C VAL A 398 -29.22 -2.64 -12.11
N GLU A 399 -30.15 -2.07 -12.86
CA GLU A 399 -31.11 -2.78 -13.70
C GLU A 399 -30.71 -2.83 -15.18
N THR A 400 -29.71 -2.06 -15.61
CA THR A 400 -29.33 -1.97 -17.02
C THR A 400 -27.83 -2.05 -17.24
N ALA A 401 -27.41 -2.54 -18.42
CA ALA A 401 -26.01 -2.65 -18.81
C ALA A 401 -25.31 -1.28 -18.84
N LYS A 402 -26.02 -0.23 -19.22
CA LYS A 402 -25.49 1.13 -19.22
C LYS A 402 -25.19 1.65 -17.82
N ARG A 403 -26.02 1.32 -16.80
CA ARG A 403 -25.78 1.67 -15.40
C ARG A 403 -24.73 0.76 -14.76
N ALA A 404 -24.65 -0.52 -15.18
CA ALA A 404 -23.68 -1.46 -14.68
C ALA A 404 -22.24 -1.05 -15.03
N MET A 405 -22.05 -0.52 -16.26
CA MET A 405 -20.74 -0.14 -16.80
C MET A 405 -20.80 1.31 -17.29
N ARG A 406 -20.52 2.25 -16.39
CA ARG A 406 -20.47 3.67 -16.75
C ARG A 406 -19.16 4.03 -17.45
N ALA A 407 -19.19 5.07 -18.30
CA ALA A 407 -18.00 5.55 -18.98
C ALA A 407 -17.11 6.40 -18.04
N TRP A 408 -15.85 6.01 -17.92
CA TRP A 408 -14.83 6.72 -17.17
C TRP A 408 -13.96 7.63 -18.05
N SER A 409 -14.04 7.46 -19.38
CA SER A 409 -13.31 8.22 -20.39
C SER A 409 -14.19 8.45 -21.60
N ASP A 410 -13.83 9.43 -22.43
CA ASP A 410 -14.43 9.71 -23.72
C ASP A 410 -13.51 9.27 -24.88
N ASP A 411 -12.40 8.58 -24.59
CA ASP A 411 -11.51 8.03 -25.60
C ASP A 411 -12.25 7.04 -26.52
N PRO A 412 -12.14 7.15 -27.83
CA PRO A 412 -12.91 6.33 -28.76
C PRO A 412 -12.67 4.82 -28.62
N LEU A 413 -11.41 4.40 -28.39
CA LEU A 413 -11.08 2.97 -28.22
C LEU A 413 -11.63 2.43 -26.89
N TYR A 414 -11.51 3.24 -25.82
CA TYR A 414 -12.12 2.89 -24.54
C TYR A 414 -13.65 2.78 -24.65
N ILE A 415 -14.32 3.71 -25.35
CA ILE A 415 -15.77 3.66 -25.55
C ILE A 415 -16.16 2.42 -26.35
N GLN A 416 -15.45 2.10 -27.43
CA GLN A 416 -15.68 0.87 -28.20
C GLN A 416 -15.57 -0.38 -27.33
N HIS A 417 -14.55 -0.43 -26.46
CA HIS A 417 -14.39 -1.52 -25.50
C HIS A 417 -15.54 -1.58 -24.49
N LEU A 418 -15.95 -0.45 -23.96
CA LEU A 418 -17.06 -0.35 -23.01
C LEU A 418 -18.37 -0.84 -23.63
N GLU A 419 -18.67 -0.47 -24.88
CA GLU A 419 -19.86 -0.94 -25.61
C GLU A 419 -19.81 -2.46 -25.87
N ARG A 420 -18.61 -3.02 -26.13
CA ARG A 420 -18.42 -4.46 -26.19
C ARG A 420 -18.78 -5.15 -24.85
N ILE A 421 -18.35 -4.61 -23.72
CA ILE A 421 -18.70 -5.10 -22.39
C ILE A 421 -20.21 -5.02 -22.16
N ARG A 422 -20.84 -3.88 -22.47
CA ARG A 422 -22.29 -3.71 -22.34
C ARG A 422 -23.07 -4.69 -23.19
N ARG A 423 -22.64 -4.95 -24.42
CA ARG A 423 -23.23 -5.96 -25.30
C ARG A 423 -23.14 -7.35 -24.66
N GLY A 424 -22.02 -7.72 -24.06
CA GLY A 424 -21.89 -8.99 -23.35
C GLY A 424 -22.85 -9.11 -22.18
N LEU A 425 -23.05 -8.05 -21.39
CA LEU A 425 -24.03 -8.03 -20.31
C LEU A 425 -25.47 -8.20 -20.81
N VAL A 426 -25.80 -7.60 -21.96
CA VAL A 426 -27.11 -7.78 -22.59
C VAL A 426 -27.30 -9.22 -23.04
N LEU A 427 -26.31 -9.85 -23.64
CA LEU A 427 -26.33 -11.26 -24.00
C LEU A 427 -26.45 -12.18 -22.78
N ALA A 428 -25.89 -11.79 -21.63
CA ALA A 428 -26.04 -12.49 -20.36
C ALA A 428 -27.44 -12.37 -19.75
N GLY A 429 -28.27 -11.41 -20.20
CA GLY A 429 -29.66 -11.21 -19.75
C GLY A 429 -29.93 -9.87 -19.02
N LEU A 430 -28.98 -8.95 -18.94
CA LEU A 430 -29.20 -7.63 -18.34
C LEU A 430 -29.81 -6.69 -19.40
N PRO A 431 -30.90 -5.93 -19.13
CA PRO A 431 -31.46 -4.98 -20.06
C PRO A 431 -30.43 -3.94 -20.58
N ALA A 432 -30.57 -3.47 -21.82
CA ALA A 432 -29.60 -2.56 -22.43
C ALA A 432 -29.66 -1.12 -21.85
N ALA A 433 -30.84 -0.58 -21.67
CA ALA A 433 -31.17 0.80 -21.22
C ALA A 433 -32.21 0.82 -20.14
#